data_58db24ddbebd5c1e844a2f4214645a72
#
_entry.id   58db24ddbebd5c1e844a2f4214645a72
#
_cell.length_a   1.000
_cell.length_b   1.000
_cell.length_c   1.000
_cell.angle_alpha   90.00
_cell.angle_beta   90.00
_cell.angle_gamma   90.00
#
_symmetry.space_group_name_H-M   'P 1'
#
loop_
_entity.id
_entity.type
_entity.pdbx_description
1 polymer ?
#
loop_
_entity_poly.entity_id
_entity_poly.type
_entity_poly.pdbx_seq_one_letter_code
_entity_poly.pdbx_strand_id
1 'polypeptide(L)'
;MDCIFCKIANKKIPSRIIMETGNSIAFLDAFPVSRGHTLVIPKNHYEKVQDMTDIDNNDLFDTVHKVISKVDKLTCSTLLAIHNGKDSAQEIPHVHVHLIPREPDDQAGPVHSLSLIHI
;
A
#
# COMPACT_ATOMS: atom_id res chain seq x y z
N MET A 1 8.33 -3.34 18.86
CA MET A 1 8.47 -2.38 17.75
C MET A 1 7.12 -1.74 17.46
N ASP A 2 7.07 -0.43 17.46
CA ASP A 2 5.82 0.32 17.28
C ASP A 2 5.57 0.64 15.81
N CYS A 3 5.34 -0.40 15.03
CA CYS A 3 4.99 -0.22 13.62
C CYS A 3 3.48 -0.42 13.45
N ILE A 4 2.80 0.61 12.97
CA ILE A 4 1.35 0.54 12.76
C ILE A 4 0.98 -0.57 11.77
N PHE A 5 1.80 -0.79 10.74
CA PHE A 5 1.52 -1.84 9.74
C PHE A 5 1.75 -3.23 10.32
N CYS A 6 2.72 -3.41 11.20
CA CYS A 6 2.87 -4.68 11.92
C CYS A 6 1.65 -4.95 12.80
N LYS A 7 1.10 -3.91 13.42
CA LYS A 7 -0.10 -4.05 14.25
C LYS A 7 -1.32 -4.42 13.41
N ILE A 8 -1.45 -3.85 12.22
CA ILE A 8 -2.55 -4.22 11.30
C ILE A 8 -2.37 -5.67 10.84
N ALA A 9 -1.16 -6.06 10.44
CA ALA A 9 -0.88 -7.43 9.99
C ALA A 9 -1.16 -8.46 11.08
N ASN A 10 -0.92 -8.10 12.34
CA ASN A 10 -1.16 -8.98 13.50
C ASN A 10 -2.55 -8.84 14.09
N LYS A 11 -3.45 -8.10 13.42
CA LYS A 11 -4.85 -7.89 13.84
C LYS A 11 -4.99 -7.20 15.19
N LYS A 12 -3.98 -6.44 15.63
CA LYS A 12 -4.03 -5.65 16.87
C LYS A 12 -4.75 -4.34 16.69
N ILE A 13 -4.80 -3.83 15.45
CA ILE A 13 -5.55 -2.64 15.06
C ILE A 13 -6.52 -3.05 13.98
N PRO A 14 -7.81 -2.65 14.08
CA PRO A 14 -8.78 -2.99 13.05
C PRO A 14 -8.48 -2.24 11.75
N SER A 15 -8.77 -2.89 10.62
CA SER A 15 -8.65 -2.30 9.30
C SER A 15 -9.68 -2.94 8.38
N ARG A 16 -9.97 -2.27 7.26
CA ARG A 16 -10.89 -2.82 6.26
C ARG A 16 -10.09 -3.65 5.26
N ILE A 17 -10.02 -4.94 5.53
CA ILE A 17 -9.21 -5.87 4.75
C ILE A 17 -9.91 -6.21 3.43
N ILE A 18 -9.19 -6.08 2.32
CA ILE A 18 -9.68 -6.44 0.98
C ILE A 18 -9.23 -7.85 0.61
N MET A 19 -8.00 -8.20 0.91
CA MET A 19 -7.43 -9.51 0.60
C MET A 19 -6.30 -9.80 1.57
N GLU A 20 -6.13 -11.06 1.91
CA GLU A 20 -5.07 -11.50 2.80
C GLU A 20 -4.55 -12.84 2.34
N THR A 21 -3.22 -12.98 2.36
CA THR A 21 -2.53 -14.26 2.14
C THR A 21 -1.78 -14.62 3.42
N GLY A 22 -1.01 -15.70 3.38
CA GLY A 22 -0.13 -16.04 4.50
C GLY A 22 0.95 -14.97 4.74
N ASN A 23 1.37 -14.25 3.69
CA ASN A 23 2.53 -13.36 3.76
C ASN A 23 2.23 -11.90 3.46
N SER A 24 1.02 -11.58 2.99
CA SER A 24 0.64 -10.21 2.61
C SER A 24 -0.78 -9.88 3.04
N ILE A 25 -1.06 -8.59 3.16
CA ILE A 25 -2.41 -8.11 3.47
C ILE A 25 -2.67 -6.81 2.72
N ALA A 26 -3.86 -6.70 2.14
CA ALA A 26 -4.34 -5.51 1.46
C ALA A 26 -5.52 -4.94 2.22
N PHE A 27 -5.50 -3.64 2.48
CA PHE A 27 -6.55 -2.98 3.26
C PHE A 27 -6.73 -1.54 2.79
N LEU A 28 -7.90 -0.96 3.09
CA LEU A 28 -8.18 0.43 2.74
C LEU A 28 -7.39 1.37 3.64
N ASP A 29 -6.81 2.42 3.03
CA ASP A 29 -6.09 3.45 3.78
C ASP A 29 -7.09 4.23 4.64
N ALA A 30 -6.73 4.46 5.90
CA ALA A 30 -7.57 5.24 6.84
C ALA A 30 -7.59 6.73 6.48
N PHE A 31 -6.58 7.20 5.75
CA PHE A 31 -6.46 8.61 5.32
C PHE A 31 -6.30 8.66 3.82
N PRO A 32 -7.36 8.32 3.06
CA PRO A 32 -7.21 8.11 1.62
C PRO A 32 -6.98 9.41 0.85
N VAL A 33 -6.11 9.32 -0.17
CA VAL A 33 -5.93 10.39 -1.14
C VAL A 33 -7.17 10.50 -2.04
N SER A 34 -7.76 9.35 -2.36
CA SER A 34 -9.03 9.28 -3.08
C SER A 34 -9.80 8.07 -2.59
N ARG A 35 -11.10 8.04 -2.88
CA ARG A 35 -11.97 6.93 -2.45
C ARG A 35 -11.47 5.61 -3.03
N GLY A 36 -11.27 4.62 -2.17
CA GLY A 36 -10.78 3.32 -2.58
C GLY A 36 -9.26 3.18 -2.54
N HIS A 37 -8.56 4.20 -2.05
CA HIS A 37 -7.10 4.15 -1.85
C HIS A 37 -6.76 2.94 -0.99
N THR A 38 -5.99 2.01 -1.54
CA THR A 38 -5.68 0.73 -0.92
C THR A 38 -4.18 0.65 -0.67
N LEU A 39 -3.81 -0.01 0.42
CA LEU A 39 -2.42 -0.34 0.73
C LEU A 39 -2.24 -1.84 0.69
N VAL A 40 -1.12 -2.29 0.14
CA VAL A 40 -0.72 -3.70 0.17
C VAL A 40 0.62 -3.77 0.86
N ILE A 41 0.70 -4.57 1.91
CA ILE A 41 1.93 -4.69 2.71
C ILE A 41 2.33 -6.15 2.89
N PRO A 42 3.63 -6.44 3.06
CA PRO A 42 4.05 -7.74 3.57
C PRO A 42 3.71 -7.81 5.06
N LYS A 43 3.36 -8.99 5.57
CA LYS A 43 3.09 -9.16 6.99
C LYS A 43 4.37 -9.07 7.82
N ASN A 44 5.48 -9.59 7.30
CA ASN A 44 6.78 -9.45 7.94
C ASN A 44 7.28 -8.02 7.76
N HIS A 45 8.00 -7.53 8.76
CA HIS A 45 8.49 -6.16 8.76
C HIS A 45 9.74 -6.04 7.90
N TYR A 46 9.68 -5.20 6.86
CA TYR A 46 10.82 -4.81 6.04
C TYR A 46 10.74 -3.32 5.79
N GLU A 47 11.83 -2.61 5.93
CA GLU A 47 11.84 -1.17 5.65
C GLU A 47 11.81 -0.90 4.14
N LYS A 48 12.59 -1.66 3.36
CA LYS A 48 12.73 -1.43 1.91
C LYS A 48 12.42 -2.68 1.11
N VAL A 49 12.05 -2.47 -0.15
CA VAL A 49 11.70 -3.56 -1.06
C VAL A 49 12.85 -4.57 -1.19
N GLN A 50 14.09 -4.08 -1.34
CA GLN A 50 15.25 -4.97 -1.52
C GLN A 50 15.59 -5.81 -0.29
N ASP A 51 15.04 -5.47 0.88
CA ASP A 51 15.26 -6.23 2.10
C ASP A 51 14.39 -7.47 2.20
N MET A 52 13.33 -7.55 1.39
CA MET A 52 12.40 -8.66 1.43
C MET A 52 13.03 -9.96 0.94
N THR A 53 12.62 -11.09 1.55
CA THR A 53 12.93 -12.40 0.99
C THR A 53 12.25 -12.57 -0.36
N ASP A 54 12.76 -13.47 -1.19
CA ASP A 54 12.14 -13.77 -2.48
C ASP A 54 10.69 -14.23 -2.32
N ILE A 55 10.42 -15.04 -1.30
CA ILE A 55 9.07 -15.54 -1.03
C ILE A 55 8.12 -14.39 -0.71
N ASP A 56 8.53 -13.50 0.19
CA ASP A 56 7.67 -12.36 0.57
C ASP A 56 7.51 -11.37 -0.57
N ASN A 57 8.59 -11.13 -1.33
CA ASN A 57 8.54 -10.26 -2.50
C ASN A 57 7.56 -10.80 -3.53
N ASN A 58 7.65 -12.08 -3.85
CA ASN A 58 6.77 -12.70 -4.84
C ASN A 58 5.31 -12.69 -4.40
N ASP A 59 5.06 -12.95 -3.12
CA ASP A 59 3.69 -12.94 -2.59
C ASP A 59 3.12 -11.52 -2.57
N LEU A 60 3.92 -10.53 -2.19
CA LEU A 60 3.47 -9.13 -2.15
C LEU A 60 3.01 -8.67 -3.53
N PHE A 61 3.84 -8.86 -4.56
CA PHE A 61 3.51 -8.38 -5.89
C PHE A 61 2.45 -9.23 -6.58
N ASP A 62 2.32 -10.50 -6.23
CA ASP A 62 1.18 -11.32 -6.66
C ASP A 62 -0.12 -10.78 -6.07
N THR A 63 -0.09 -10.38 -4.80
CA THR A 63 -1.25 -9.77 -4.14
C THR A 63 -1.59 -8.43 -4.77
N VAL A 64 -0.60 -7.60 -5.06
CA VAL A 64 -0.81 -6.34 -5.80
C VAL A 64 -1.49 -6.60 -7.13
N HIS A 65 -1.00 -7.59 -7.88
CA HIS A 65 -1.56 -7.97 -9.18
C HIS A 65 -3.05 -8.31 -9.08
N LYS A 66 -3.43 -9.03 -8.04
CA LYS A 66 -4.83 -9.44 -7.83
C LYS A 66 -5.70 -8.29 -7.35
N VAL A 67 -5.19 -7.49 -6.42
CA VAL A 67 -5.96 -6.41 -5.79
C VAL A 67 -6.16 -5.24 -6.74
N ILE A 68 -5.16 -4.92 -7.56
CA ILE A 68 -5.25 -3.76 -8.45
C ILE A 68 -6.42 -3.88 -9.44
N SER A 69 -6.78 -5.10 -9.83
CA SER A 69 -7.91 -5.29 -10.73
C SER A 69 -9.23 -4.85 -10.09
N LYS A 70 -9.34 -4.99 -8.77
CA LYS A 70 -10.53 -4.53 -8.03
C LYS A 70 -10.53 -3.02 -7.86
N VAL A 71 -9.37 -2.44 -7.53
CA VAL A 71 -9.23 -1.00 -7.34
C VAL A 71 -9.48 -0.26 -8.66
N ASP A 72 -8.93 -0.79 -9.75
CA ASP A 72 -9.03 -0.16 -11.07
C ASP A 72 -10.47 -0.07 -11.58
N LYS A 73 -11.35 -0.96 -11.13
CA LYS A 73 -12.76 -0.91 -11.51
C LYS A 73 -13.48 0.33 -11.00
N LEU A 74 -12.93 0.99 -9.98
CA LEU A 74 -13.58 2.17 -9.40
C LEU A 74 -13.50 3.38 -10.33
N THR A 75 -12.37 3.57 -11.02
CA THR A 75 -12.13 4.76 -11.81
C THR A 75 -11.51 4.49 -13.18
N CYS A 76 -11.22 3.24 -13.51
CA CYS A 76 -10.56 2.80 -14.74
C CYS A 76 -9.09 3.25 -14.86
N SER A 77 -8.52 3.85 -13.82
CA SER A 77 -7.09 4.20 -13.78
C SER A 77 -6.61 4.15 -12.34
N THR A 78 -5.43 3.58 -12.13
CA THR A 78 -4.87 3.42 -10.80
C THR A 78 -3.41 3.86 -10.80
N LEU A 79 -3.05 4.73 -9.85
CA LEU A 79 -1.65 5.05 -9.60
C LEU A 79 -1.10 4.02 -8.62
N LEU A 80 -0.05 3.32 -9.04
CA LEU A 80 0.66 2.35 -8.21
C LEU A 80 1.97 2.99 -7.79
N ALA A 81 2.20 3.14 -6.50
CA ALA A 81 3.40 3.82 -6.01
C ALA A 81 3.96 3.17 -4.76
N ILE A 82 5.29 3.16 -4.66
CA ILE A 82 6.02 2.71 -3.48
C ILE A 82 7.06 3.77 -3.15
N HIS A 83 7.07 4.25 -1.92
CA HIS A 83 8.13 5.11 -1.42
C HIS A 83 9.18 4.22 -0.75
N ASN A 84 10.31 4.05 -1.41
CA ASN A 84 11.34 3.10 -0.98
C ASN A 84 12.52 3.86 -0.38
N GLY A 85 12.44 4.12 0.92
CA GLY A 85 13.46 4.85 1.65
C GLY A 85 13.01 6.23 2.09
N LYS A 86 13.67 6.73 3.11
CA LYS A 86 13.31 7.98 3.77
C LYS A 86 13.32 9.18 2.81
N ASP A 87 14.31 9.27 1.94
CA ASP A 87 14.45 10.41 1.03
C ASP A 87 13.48 10.37 -0.14
N SER A 88 12.75 9.27 -0.30
CA SER A 88 11.66 9.17 -1.28
C SER A 88 10.28 9.39 -0.63
N ALA A 89 10.26 10.01 0.55
CA ALA A 89 9.06 10.33 1.32
C ALA A 89 8.39 9.10 1.96
N GLN A 90 9.16 8.06 2.26
CA GLN A 90 8.65 6.92 3.03
C GLN A 90 8.48 7.35 4.49
N GLU A 91 7.24 7.52 4.93
CA GLU A 91 6.96 7.95 6.29
C GLU A 91 6.92 6.81 7.29
N ILE A 92 6.41 5.66 6.88
CA ILE A 92 6.36 4.48 7.74
C ILE A 92 7.41 3.49 7.23
N PRO A 93 8.40 3.11 8.08
CA PRO A 93 9.48 2.23 7.66
C PRO A 93 9.05 0.75 7.60
N HIS A 94 8.06 0.48 6.79
CA HIS A 94 7.51 -0.85 6.51
C HIS A 94 7.01 -0.79 5.07
N VAL A 95 7.50 -1.65 4.20
CA VAL A 95 7.14 -1.64 2.78
C VAL A 95 5.63 -1.56 2.62
N HIS A 96 5.16 -0.62 1.81
CA HIS A 96 3.75 -0.53 1.49
C HIS A 96 3.56 0.00 0.08
N VAL A 97 2.66 -0.66 -0.65
CA VAL A 97 2.32 -0.30 -2.02
C VAL A 97 1.02 0.46 -2.00
N HIS A 98 1.04 1.69 -2.52
CA HIS A 98 -0.16 2.49 -2.69
C HIS A 98 -0.86 2.11 -3.98
N LEU A 99 -2.15 1.84 -3.92
CA LEU A 99 -3.00 1.69 -5.10
C LEU A 99 -4.07 2.77 -4.99
N ILE A 100 -3.91 3.82 -5.80
CA ILE A 100 -4.72 5.04 -5.68
C ILE A 100 -5.58 5.19 -6.93
N PRO A 101 -6.92 5.02 -6.81
CA PRO A 101 -7.81 5.28 -7.95
C PRO A 101 -7.69 6.72 -8.41
N ARG A 102 -7.59 6.92 -9.73
CA ARG A 102 -7.43 8.25 -10.32
C ARG A 102 -8.52 8.50 -11.33
N GLU A 103 -9.01 9.73 -11.38
CA GLU A 103 -9.98 10.19 -12.36
C GLU A 103 -9.46 11.43 -13.06
N PRO A 104 -9.95 11.76 -14.27
CA PRO A 104 -9.63 13.04 -14.87
C PRO A 104 -10.02 14.17 -13.91
N ASP A 105 -9.15 15.15 -13.75
CA ASP A 105 -9.39 16.35 -12.92
C ASP A 105 -9.52 16.08 -11.42
N ASP A 106 -9.06 14.92 -10.93
CA ASP A 106 -9.09 14.66 -9.49
C ASP A 106 -8.06 15.52 -8.74
N GLN A 107 -8.21 15.58 -7.42
CA GLN A 107 -7.38 16.41 -6.56
C GLN A 107 -6.08 15.74 -6.12
N ALA A 108 -5.85 14.48 -6.52
CA ALA A 108 -4.65 13.75 -6.09
C ALA A 108 -3.37 14.27 -6.76
N GLY A 109 -3.48 14.85 -7.93
CA GLY A 109 -2.34 15.47 -8.61
C GLY A 109 -1.36 14.48 -9.21
N PRO A 110 -0.22 14.96 -9.73
CA PRO A 110 0.80 14.11 -10.34
C PRO A 110 1.62 13.35 -9.30
N VAL A 111 2.47 12.45 -9.75
CA VAL A 111 3.26 11.56 -8.90
C VAL A 111 4.03 12.30 -7.81
N HIS A 112 4.61 13.46 -8.12
CA HIS A 112 5.40 14.19 -7.13
C HIS A 112 4.58 14.69 -5.94
N SER A 113 3.26 14.82 -6.06
CA SER A 113 2.42 15.20 -4.91
C SER A 113 2.26 14.06 -3.91
N LEU A 114 2.64 12.84 -4.25
CA LEU A 114 2.54 11.71 -3.32
C LEU A 114 3.43 11.87 -2.09
N SER A 115 4.44 12.74 -2.15
CA SER A 115 5.26 13.03 -0.97
C SER A 115 4.45 13.63 0.18
N LEU A 116 3.22 14.11 -0.10
CA LEU A 116 2.33 14.67 0.92
C LEU A 116 1.38 13.65 1.51
N ILE A 117 1.44 12.39 1.08
CA ILE A 117 0.60 11.33 1.64
C ILE A 117 1.14 10.96 3.02
N HIS A 118 0.28 11.10 4.03
CA HIS A 118 0.60 10.78 5.41
C HIS A 118 -0.10 9.51 5.83
N ILE A 119 0.66 8.46 6.03
CA ILE A 119 0.12 7.16 6.43
C ILE A 119 0.82 6.67 7.68
#